data_2bab0a519f735d65a6bdf5b1aaa002c2
#
_entry.id   2bab0a519f735d65a6bdf5b1aaa002c2
#
_cell.length_a   1.000
_cell.length_b   1.000
_cell.length_c   1.000
_cell.angle_alpha   90.00
_cell.angle_beta   90.00
_cell.angle_gamma   90.00
#
_symmetry.space_group_name_H-M   'P 1'
#
loop_
_entity.id
_entity.type
_entity.pdbx_description
1 polymer ?
#
loop_
_entity_poly.entity_id
_entity_poly.type
_entity_poly.pdbx_seq_one_letter_code
_entity_poly.pdbx_strand_id
1 'polypeptide(L)'
;MKCDKQNMLLYAVTDRAWVGKQTLYEQVESALKGGVTCVQLREKELDDEAFLKEAVEIHALCQRYGVPFFVNDNVDIAIRCHAEGVHVGQEDMAAAQVRARVGEGMMIGVSVHSVEEAREAVKHGADCLGVGAAFATHTKNDVDVLPHETLKAICDAVDIPVVAIGGIHKENILQLKGTGVDGVALVSAIFAADDIETECRELKALSEQII
;
A
#
# COMPACT_ATOMS: atom_id res chain seq x y z
N MET A 1 6.98 -0.73 15.83
CA MET A 1 7.48 -1.76 14.88
C MET A 1 8.16 -1.01 13.75
N LYS A 2 9.26 -1.47 13.17
CA LYS A 2 9.86 -0.80 11.99
C LYS A 2 9.38 -1.49 10.72
N CYS A 3 9.08 -0.70 9.69
CA CYS A 3 8.74 -1.22 8.38
C CYS A 3 10.02 -1.78 7.70
N ASP A 4 9.95 -3.03 7.21
CA ASP A 4 11.05 -3.64 6.47
C ASP A 4 10.86 -3.35 4.96
N LYS A 5 11.93 -2.97 4.28
CA LYS A 5 11.93 -2.73 2.83
C LYS A 5 11.46 -3.95 2.05
N GLN A 6 11.82 -5.17 2.49
CA GLN A 6 11.39 -6.41 1.85
C GLN A 6 9.87 -6.59 1.87
N ASN A 7 9.21 -6.10 2.92
CA ASN A 7 7.75 -6.12 3.00
C ASN A 7 7.07 -5.14 2.03
N MET A 8 7.81 -4.16 1.53
CA MET A 8 7.26 -3.15 0.62
C MET A 8 7.43 -3.50 -0.87
N LEU A 9 8.08 -4.61 -1.20
CA LEU A 9 8.42 -4.98 -2.59
C LEU A 9 7.21 -5.06 -3.52
N LEU A 10 6.16 -5.77 -3.10
CA LEU A 10 4.89 -5.90 -3.84
C LEU A 10 3.72 -5.71 -2.86
N TYR A 11 3.17 -4.50 -2.83
CA TYR A 11 2.14 -4.09 -1.90
C TYR A 11 0.76 -4.08 -2.59
N ALA A 12 -0.10 -5.02 -2.23
CA ALA A 12 -1.46 -5.10 -2.77
C ALA A 12 -2.40 -4.18 -1.98
N VAL A 13 -3.08 -3.27 -2.67
CA VAL A 13 -4.13 -2.41 -2.09
C VAL A 13 -5.48 -2.83 -2.66
N THR A 14 -6.40 -3.28 -1.82
CA THR A 14 -7.69 -3.79 -2.25
C THR A 14 -8.62 -2.66 -2.76
N ASP A 15 -9.53 -3.03 -3.64
CA ASP A 15 -10.62 -2.15 -4.06
C ASP A 15 -11.85 -2.99 -4.40
N ARG A 16 -12.98 -2.67 -3.80
CA ARG A 16 -14.25 -3.39 -3.97
C ARG A 16 -14.80 -3.36 -5.40
N ALA A 17 -14.40 -2.38 -6.20
CA ALA A 17 -14.79 -2.29 -7.61
C ALA A 17 -14.38 -3.53 -8.43
N TRP A 18 -13.39 -4.31 -7.98
CA TRP A 18 -12.91 -5.52 -8.66
C TRP A 18 -13.45 -6.83 -8.08
N VAL A 19 -14.31 -6.77 -7.06
CA VAL A 19 -14.98 -7.94 -6.53
C VAL A 19 -16.03 -8.43 -7.55
N GLY A 20 -15.88 -9.66 -8.01
CA GLY A 20 -16.72 -10.23 -9.06
C GLY A 20 -16.90 -11.74 -8.92
N LYS A 21 -16.18 -12.51 -9.72
CA LYS A 21 -16.22 -13.98 -9.66
C LYS A 21 -15.66 -14.55 -8.35
N GLN A 22 -14.68 -13.85 -7.76
CA GLN A 22 -14.09 -14.16 -6.46
C GLN A 22 -14.54 -13.16 -5.43
N THR A 23 -14.73 -13.59 -4.18
CA THR A 23 -14.88 -12.72 -3.02
C THR A 23 -13.56 -11.97 -2.78
N LEU A 24 -13.61 -10.85 -2.02
CA LEU A 24 -12.40 -10.13 -1.65
C LEU A 24 -11.38 -11.02 -0.93
N TYR A 25 -11.87 -11.91 -0.05
CA TYR A 25 -11.04 -12.89 0.64
C TYR A 25 -10.29 -13.81 -0.33
N GLU A 26 -10.98 -14.39 -1.30
CA GLU A 26 -10.39 -15.26 -2.32
C GLU A 26 -9.39 -14.53 -3.21
N GLN A 27 -9.67 -13.27 -3.56
CA GLN A 27 -8.75 -12.42 -4.32
C GLN A 27 -7.45 -12.14 -3.54
N VAL A 28 -7.57 -11.79 -2.25
CA VAL A 28 -6.40 -11.56 -1.39
C VAL A 28 -5.62 -12.85 -1.18
N GLU A 29 -6.29 -14.00 -1.01
CA GLU A 29 -5.60 -15.28 -0.90
C GLU A 29 -4.83 -15.63 -2.18
N SER A 30 -5.41 -15.39 -3.36
CA SER A 30 -4.73 -15.58 -4.65
C SER A 30 -3.50 -14.66 -4.75
N ALA A 31 -3.62 -13.39 -4.35
CA ALA A 31 -2.51 -12.44 -4.33
C ALA A 31 -1.37 -12.89 -3.40
N LEU A 32 -1.71 -13.37 -2.21
CA LEU A 32 -0.74 -13.92 -1.24
C LEU A 32 -0.02 -15.16 -1.78
N LYS A 33 -0.73 -16.07 -2.43
CA LYS A 33 -0.14 -17.23 -3.13
C LYS A 33 0.78 -16.80 -4.27
N GLY A 34 0.46 -15.69 -4.93
CA GLY A 34 1.28 -15.08 -5.97
C GLY A 34 2.52 -14.34 -5.44
N GLY A 35 2.66 -14.22 -4.11
CA GLY A 35 3.87 -13.70 -3.48
C GLY A 35 3.82 -12.21 -3.16
N VAL A 36 2.64 -11.63 -3.00
CA VAL A 36 2.46 -10.29 -2.41
C VAL A 36 3.15 -10.22 -1.05
N THR A 37 3.83 -9.12 -0.77
CA THR A 37 4.67 -8.94 0.42
C THR A 37 4.05 -8.01 1.48
N CYS A 38 3.00 -7.28 1.12
CA CYS A 38 2.19 -6.45 2.00
C CYS A 38 0.76 -6.34 1.46
N VAL A 39 -0.23 -6.31 2.34
CA VAL A 39 -1.64 -6.14 1.97
C VAL A 39 -2.22 -4.92 2.70
N GLN A 40 -2.93 -4.08 1.96
CA GLN A 40 -3.73 -2.98 2.51
C GLN A 40 -5.21 -3.19 2.18
N LEU A 41 -6.03 -3.27 3.20
CA LEU A 41 -7.48 -3.27 3.05
C LEU A 41 -7.98 -1.83 2.90
N ARG A 42 -8.44 -1.50 1.70
CA ARG A 42 -9.09 -0.23 1.39
C ARG A 42 -10.58 -0.46 1.21
N GLU A 43 -11.38 0.14 2.10
CA GLU A 43 -12.82 0.03 2.12
C GLU A 43 -13.46 1.43 2.21
N LYS A 44 -14.45 1.70 1.37
CA LYS A 44 -15.13 3.00 1.27
C LYS A 44 -16.65 2.92 1.33
N GLU A 45 -17.20 1.72 1.36
CA GLU A 45 -18.64 1.48 1.20
C GLU A 45 -19.28 0.81 2.42
N LEU A 46 -18.51 0.04 3.20
CA LEU A 46 -19.02 -0.68 4.36
C LEU A 46 -19.17 0.25 5.58
N ASP A 47 -20.14 -0.07 6.43
CA ASP A 47 -20.18 0.49 7.78
C ASP A 47 -19.06 -0.08 8.67
N ASP A 48 -18.84 0.52 9.84
CA ASP A 48 -17.74 0.17 10.74
C ASP A 48 -17.79 -1.29 11.23
N GLU A 49 -18.97 -1.88 11.41
CA GLU A 49 -19.07 -3.27 11.87
C GLU A 49 -18.72 -4.26 10.76
N ALA A 50 -19.23 -4.04 9.58
CA ALA A 50 -18.91 -4.85 8.41
C ALA A 50 -17.44 -4.69 8.00
N PHE A 51 -16.89 -3.46 8.04
CA PHE A 51 -15.48 -3.21 7.77
C PHE A 51 -14.58 -3.91 8.80
N LEU A 52 -14.90 -3.82 10.09
CA LEU A 52 -14.14 -4.53 11.13
C LEU A 52 -14.14 -6.03 10.92
N LYS A 53 -15.29 -6.61 10.61
CA LYS A 53 -15.40 -8.05 10.35
C LYS A 53 -14.50 -8.46 9.18
N GLU A 54 -14.57 -7.76 8.06
CA GLU A 54 -13.75 -8.01 6.88
C GLU A 54 -12.24 -7.82 7.20
N ALA A 55 -11.89 -6.76 7.95
CA ALA A 55 -10.52 -6.52 8.39
C ALA A 55 -9.96 -7.66 9.25
N VAL A 56 -10.73 -8.19 10.19
CA VAL A 56 -10.33 -9.35 11.02
C VAL A 56 -10.12 -10.60 10.16
N GLU A 57 -11.01 -10.87 9.20
CA GLU A 57 -10.90 -12.04 8.32
C GLU A 57 -9.65 -11.94 7.40
N ILE A 58 -9.42 -10.78 6.79
CA ILE A 58 -8.26 -10.56 5.90
C ILE A 58 -6.95 -10.53 6.70
N HIS A 59 -6.94 -9.92 7.90
CA HIS A 59 -5.77 -9.93 8.77
C HIS A 59 -5.38 -11.37 9.17
N ALA A 60 -6.33 -12.19 9.60
CA ALA A 60 -6.07 -13.60 9.92
C ALA A 60 -5.53 -14.38 8.71
N LEU A 61 -5.98 -14.05 7.50
CA LEU A 61 -5.44 -14.60 6.26
C LEU A 61 -3.98 -14.16 6.06
N CYS A 62 -3.67 -12.88 6.15
CA CYS A 62 -2.31 -12.34 6.00
C CYS A 62 -1.34 -12.96 7.02
N GLN A 63 -1.77 -13.14 8.28
CA GLN A 63 -0.97 -13.79 9.32
C GLN A 63 -0.57 -15.22 8.95
N ARG A 64 -1.45 -16.00 8.31
CA ARG A 64 -1.13 -17.37 7.85
C ARG A 64 -0.01 -17.41 6.81
N TYR A 65 0.14 -16.33 6.04
CA TYR A 65 1.19 -16.19 5.02
C TYR A 65 2.42 -15.42 5.53
N GLY A 66 2.38 -14.91 6.78
CA GLY A 66 3.46 -14.11 7.35
C GLY A 66 3.63 -12.74 6.67
N VAL A 67 2.55 -12.19 6.10
CA VAL A 67 2.54 -10.93 5.35
C VAL A 67 1.90 -9.85 6.22
N PRO A 68 2.52 -8.66 6.40
CA PRO A 68 1.94 -7.57 7.16
C PRO A 68 0.68 -7.03 6.50
N PHE A 69 -0.28 -6.66 7.37
CA PHE A 69 -1.58 -6.15 7.00
C PHE A 69 -1.76 -4.70 7.45
N PHE A 70 -2.21 -3.86 6.53
CA PHE A 70 -2.54 -2.46 6.77
C PHE A 70 -4.02 -2.19 6.56
N VAL A 71 -4.57 -1.28 7.35
CA VAL A 71 -5.91 -0.70 7.13
C VAL A 71 -5.75 0.69 6.50
N ASN A 72 -6.53 0.99 5.46
CA ASN A 72 -6.53 2.31 4.85
C ASN A 72 -7.43 3.28 5.66
N ASP A 73 -6.92 4.46 5.99
CA ASP A 73 -7.54 5.64 6.60
C ASP A 73 -8.16 5.41 8.01
N ASN A 74 -8.81 4.30 8.26
CA ASN A 74 -9.56 4.08 9.50
C ASN A 74 -8.67 3.56 10.64
N VAL A 75 -8.18 4.48 11.47
CA VAL A 75 -7.30 4.18 12.62
C VAL A 75 -8.01 3.32 13.67
N ASP A 76 -9.32 3.53 13.89
CA ASP A 76 -10.08 2.76 14.88
C ASP A 76 -10.23 1.29 14.47
N ILE A 77 -10.50 1.02 13.19
CA ILE A 77 -10.53 -0.34 12.65
C ILE A 77 -9.16 -0.98 12.73
N ALA A 78 -8.07 -0.26 12.38
CA ALA A 78 -6.72 -0.77 12.48
C ALA A 78 -6.37 -1.22 13.91
N ILE A 79 -6.71 -0.41 14.91
CA ILE A 79 -6.51 -0.74 16.33
C ILE A 79 -7.37 -1.96 16.73
N ARG A 80 -8.64 -1.98 16.38
CA ARG A 80 -9.60 -3.03 16.80
C ARG A 80 -9.30 -4.39 16.17
N CYS A 81 -8.81 -4.43 14.92
CA CYS A 81 -8.42 -5.67 14.27
C CYS A 81 -6.96 -6.07 14.54
N HIS A 82 -6.22 -5.27 15.32
CA HIS A 82 -4.79 -5.49 15.61
C HIS A 82 -3.91 -5.54 14.35
N ALA A 83 -4.19 -4.71 13.35
CA ALA A 83 -3.39 -4.61 12.14
C ALA A 83 -1.93 -4.27 12.45
N GLU A 84 -0.98 -4.72 11.63
CA GLU A 84 0.43 -4.33 11.72
C GLU A 84 0.64 -2.86 11.36
N GLY A 85 -0.28 -2.27 10.56
CA GLY A 85 -0.17 -0.87 10.16
C GLY A 85 -1.50 -0.21 9.79
N VAL A 86 -1.44 1.11 9.71
CA VAL A 86 -2.49 1.96 9.13
C VAL A 86 -1.86 2.88 8.09
N HIS A 87 -2.53 3.08 6.96
CA HIS A 87 -2.06 3.97 5.89
C HIS A 87 -3.03 5.14 5.73
N VAL A 88 -2.51 6.37 5.81
CA VAL A 88 -3.31 7.60 5.74
C VAL A 88 -2.85 8.52 4.60
N GLY A 89 -3.78 9.28 4.02
CA GLY A 89 -3.51 10.34 3.06
C GLY A 89 -3.36 11.71 3.73
N GLN A 90 -3.17 12.76 2.91
CA GLN A 90 -2.96 14.14 3.39
C GLN A 90 -4.25 14.78 3.95
N GLU A 91 -5.42 14.31 3.53
CA GLU A 91 -6.73 14.79 3.98
C GLU A 91 -7.29 14.00 5.18
N ASP A 92 -6.61 12.92 5.57
CA ASP A 92 -7.00 12.03 6.66
C ASP A 92 -6.46 12.54 8.00
N MET A 93 -6.49 11.70 9.04
CA MET A 93 -5.88 12.01 10.32
C MET A 93 -4.38 12.23 10.17
N ALA A 94 -3.87 13.39 10.58
CA ALA A 94 -2.45 13.73 10.47
C ALA A 94 -1.56 12.66 11.16
N ALA A 95 -0.42 12.32 10.55
CA ALA A 95 0.48 11.26 11.02
C ALA A 95 0.87 11.40 12.51
N ALA A 96 1.10 12.63 12.99
CA ALA A 96 1.37 12.88 14.41
C ALA A 96 0.21 12.47 15.34
N GLN A 97 -1.04 12.70 14.92
CA GLN A 97 -2.22 12.29 15.68
C GLN A 97 -2.42 10.77 15.62
N VAL A 98 -2.16 10.16 14.45
CA VAL A 98 -2.16 8.70 14.31
C VAL A 98 -1.12 8.09 15.25
N ARG A 99 0.13 8.59 15.25
CA ARG A 99 1.21 8.12 16.12
C ARG A 99 0.85 8.23 17.60
N ALA A 100 0.23 9.34 18.00
CA ALA A 100 -0.23 9.53 19.38
C ALA A 100 -1.28 8.49 19.82
N ARG A 101 -2.10 7.99 18.86
CA ARG A 101 -3.14 6.99 19.14
C ARG A 101 -2.62 5.56 19.11
N VAL A 102 -1.77 5.22 18.15
CA VAL A 102 -1.31 3.83 17.92
C VAL A 102 -0.02 3.49 18.66
N GLY A 103 0.71 4.49 19.18
CA GLY A 103 2.01 4.30 19.83
C GLY A 103 3.07 3.72 18.88
N GLU A 104 4.12 3.12 19.42
CA GLU A 104 5.24 2.53 18.65
C GLU A 104 4.95 1.09 18.16
N GLY A 105 3.82 0.53 18.54
CA GLY A 105 3.45 -0.87 18.26
C GLY A 105 2.89 -1.11 16.85
N MET A 106 2.45 -0.06 16.15
CA MET A 106 1.82 -0.14 14.82
C MET A 106 2.59 0.73 13.83
N MET A 107 2.75 0.24 12.61
CA MET A 107 3.37 0.98 11.50
C MET A 107 2.40 2.04 10.95
N ILE A 108 2.95 3.17 10.50
CA ILE A 108 2.19 4.23 9.84
C ILE A 108 2.73 4.42 8.43
N GLY A 109 1.91 4.14 7.43
CA GLY A 109 2.14 4.53 6.04
C GLY A 109 1.50 5.89 5.77
N VAL A 110 2.17 6.72 4.98
CA VAL A 110 1.65 8.04 4.58
C VAL A 110 1.77 8.22 3.08
N SER A 111 0.67 8.65 2.44
CA SER A 111 0.69 9.06 1.03
C SER A 111 1.28 10.46 0.91
N VAL A 112 2.27 10.65 0.02
CA VAL A 112 2.94 11.94 -0.20
C VAL A 112 3.17 12.22 -1.69
N HIS A 113 3.27 13.51 -2.05
CA HIS A 113 3.39 14.00 -3.42
C HIS A 113 4.56 14.97 -3.61
N SER A 114 5.25 15.35 -2.52
CA SER A 114 6.41 16.26 -2.54
C SER A 114 7.46 15.85 -1.51
N VAL A 115 8.68 16.39 -1.68
CA VAL A 115 9.79 16.19 -0.73
C VAL A 115 9.44 16.80 0.64
N GLU A 116 8.73 17.92 0.64
CA GLU A 116 8.29 18.59 1.86
C GLU A 116 7.32 17.73 2.66
N GLU A 117 6.30 17.17 2.00
CA GLU A 117 5.35 16.24 2.62
C GLU A 117 6.06 14.99 3.15
N ALA A 118 7.01 14.44 2.39
CA ALA A 118 7.77 13.26 2.81
C ALA A 118 8.56 13.51 4.09
N ARG A 119 9.27 14.65 4.17
CA ARG A 119 10.02 15.05 5.37
C ARG A 119 9.12 15.28 6.58
N GLU A 120 7.99 15.96 6.39
CA GLU A 120 7.02 16.18 7.47
C GLU A 120 6.38 14.85 7.92
N ALA A 121 6.07 13.92 7.00
CA ALA A 121 5.56 12.60 7.37
C ALA A 121 6.58 11.83 8.24
N VAL A 122 7.86 11.80 7.85
CA VAL A 122 8.94 11.17 8.64
C VAL A 122 9.06 11.81 10.02
N LYS A 123 9.11 13.14 10.09
CA LYS A 123 9.19 13.90 11.35
C LYS A 123 8.01 13.60 12.29
N HIS A 124 6.85 13.29 11.73
CA HIS A 124 5.63 12.96 12.46
C HIS A 124 5.45 11.44 12.69
N GLY A 125 6.48 10.64 12.41
CA GLY A 125 6.53 9.23 12.77
C GLY A 125 5.98 8.27 11.73
N ALA A 126 5.98 8.63 10.44
CA ALA A 126 5.73 7.68 9.35
C ALA A 126 6.82 6.60 9.32
N ASP A 127 6.42 5.35 9.08
CA ASP A 127 7.31 4.19 8.95
C ASP A 127 7.54 3.80 7.49
N CYS A 128 6.65 4.19 6.57
CA CYS A 128 6.80 4.03 5.13
C CYS A 128 5.99 5.09 4.38
N LEU A 129 6.35 5.33 3.11
CA LEU A 129 5.66 6.29 2.25
C LEU A 129 5.08 5.62 1.01
N GLY A 130 3.86 6.03 0.62
CA GLY A 130 3.29 5.77 -0.70
C GLY A 130 3.40 7.03 -1.55
N VAL A 131 4.09 6.97 -2.68
CA VAL A 131 4.38 8.13 -3.53
C VAL A 131 3.76 7.96 -4.91
N GLY A 132 2.93 8.89 -5.32
CA GLY A 132 2.25 8.83 -6.64
C GLY A 132 1.35 10.04 -6.91
N ALA A 133 0.63 10.03 -8.06
CA ALA A 133 0.56 8.89 -9.00
C ALA A 133 1.80 8.81 -9.89
N ALA A 134 2.45 7.65 -9.96
CA ALA A 134 3.64 7.44 -10.79
C ALA A 134 3.31 7.45 -12.30
N PHE A 135 2.10 7.04 -12.66
CA PHE A 135 1.55 7.07 -14.01
C PHE A 135 0.06 7.46 -13.96
N ALA A 136 -0.52 7.81 -15.11
CA ALA A 136 -1.94 8.12 -15.20
C ALA A 136 -2.80 6.95 -14.68
N THR A 137 -3.80 7.26 -13.86
CA THR A 137 -4.65 6.27 -13.20
C THR A 137 -6.11 6.69 -13.22
N HIS A 138 -7.01 5.71 -13.21
CA HIS A 138 -8.45 5.92 -13.07
C HIS A 138 -8.98 5.49 -11.68
N THR A 139 -8.11 4.94 -10.82
CA THR A 139 -8.50 4.47 -9.46
C THR A 139 -8.78 5.64 -8.51
N LYS A 140 -8.07 6.77 -8.70
CA LYS A 140 -8.35 8.06 -8.05
C LYS A 140 -8.40 9.12 -9.16
N ASN A 141 -9.51 9.84 -9.28
CA ASN A 141 -9.76 10.78 -10.38
C ASN A 141 -9.05 12.13 -10.26
N ASP A 142 -8.50 12.46 -9.10
CA ASP A 142 -8.02 13.80 -8.74
C ASP A 142 -6.51 13.83 -8.41
N VAL A 143 -5.71 12.94 -9.00
CA VAL A 143 -4.26 12.88 -8.71
C VAL A 143 -3.47 13.14 -9.99
N ASP A 144 -2.66 14.21 -9.96
CA ASP A 144 -1.72 14.51 -11.03
C ASP A 144 -0.60 13.46 -11.09
N VAL A 145 -0.12 13.18 -12.31
CA VAL A 145 1.04 12.30 -12.51
C VAL A 145 2.30 12.99 -11.99
N LEU A 146 2.99 12.32 -11.09
CA LEU A 146 4.22 12.82 -10.49
C LEU A 146 5.41 12.52 -11.42
N PRO A 147 6.26 13.51 -11.78
CA PRO A 147 7.48 13.25 -12.53
C PRO A 147 8.40 12.27 -11.79
N HIS A 148 9.06 11.37 -12.52
CA HIS A 148 9.98 10.39 -11.93
C HIS A 148 11.18 11.05 -11.21
N GLU A 149 11.58 12.25 -11.62
CA GLU A 149 12.58 13.05 -10.93
C GLU A 149 12.12 13.48 -9.54
N THR A 150 10.84 13.80 -9.38
CA THR A 150 10.24 14.12 -8.09
C THR A 150 10.15 12.87 -7.21
N LEU A 151 9.74 11.73 -7.77
CA LEU A 151 9.76 10.44 -7.07
C LEU A 151 11.16 10.12 -6.55
N LYS A 152 12.19 10.27 -7.41
CA LYS A 152 13.59 10.08 -7.02
C LYS A 152 14.01 11.05 -5.92
N ALA A 153 13.67 12.33 -6.03
CA ALA A 153 14.00 13.34 -5.02
C ALA A 153 13.36 13.03 -3.66
N ILE A 154 12.16 12.45 -3.64
CA ILE A 154 11.51 11.98 -2.41
C ILE A 154 12.29 10.80 -1.83
N CYS A 155 12.64 9.79 -2.63
CA CYS A 155 13.44 8.65 -2.16
C CYS A 155 14.79 9.08 -1.60
N ASP A 156 15.47 10.02 -2.24
CA ASP A 156 16.77 10.56 -1.79
C ASP A 156 16.65 11.40 -0.49
N ALA A 157 15.46 11.86 -0.14
CA ALA A 157 15.22 12.77 0.99
C ALA A 157 14.88 12.07 2.31
N VAL A 158 14.62 10.74 2.29
CA VAL A 158 14.15 9.97 3.46
C VAL A 158 14.88 8.64 3.58
N ASP A 159 14.97 8.10 4.81
CA ASP A 159 15.61 6.81 5.11
C ASP A 159 14.59 5.68 5.34
N ILE A 160 13.29 5.98 5.32
CA ILE A 160 12.23 4.98 5.47
C ILE A 160 11.81 4.41 4.11
N PRO A 161 11.21 3.20 4.07
CA PRO A 161 10.78 2.59 2.82
C PRO A 161 9.81 3.45 2.02
N VAL A 162 10.00 3.50 0.70
CA VAL A 162 9.17 4.23 -0.25
C VAL A 162 8.61 3.28 -1.30
N VAL A 163 7.30 3.26 -1.49
CA VAL A 163 6.63 2.54 -2.57
C VAL A 163 6.03 3.49 -3.59
N ALA A 164 6.23 3.23 -4.88
CA ALA A 164 5.51 3.95 -5.93
C ALA A 164 4.08 3.42 -6.05
N ILE A 165 3.12 4.32 -6.27
CA ILE A 165 1.71 3.97 -6.46
C ILE A 165 1.09 4.80 -7.60
N GLY A 166 0.04 4.25 -8.23
CA GLY A 166 -0.78 4.90 -9.24
C GLY A 166 -0.39 4.58 -10.67
N GLY A 167 -1.29 3.93 -11.40
CA GLY A 167 -1.18 3.59 -12.81
C GLY A 167 -0.05 2.62 -13.19
N ILE A 168 0.51 1.92 -12.23
CA ILE A 168 1.61 0.96 -12.45
C ILE A 168 1.03 -0.38 -12.89
N HIS A 169 1.63 -0.97 -13.94
CA HIS A 169 1.30 -2.29 -14.49
C HIS A 169 2.54 -2.90 -15.17
N LYS A 170 2.45 -4.15 -15.63
CA LYS A 170 3.61 -4.90 -16.18
C LYS A 170 4.38 -4.16 -17.27
N GLU A 171 3.68 -3.42 -18.13
CA GLU A 171 4.27 -2.75 -19.28
C GLU A 171 5.04 -1.48 -18.91
N ASN A 172 4.83 -0.91 -17.73
CA ASN A 172 5.48 0.35 -17.33
C ASN A 172 6.33 0.26 -16.05
N ILE A 173 6.16 -0.76 -15.22
CA ILE A 173 6.85 -0.91 -13.92
C ILE A 173 8.37 -0.76 -14.03
N LEU A 174 9.00 -1.28 -15.09
CA LEU A 174 10.46 -1.17 -15.30
C LEU A 174 10.96 0.26 -15.54
N GLN A 175 10.05 1.21 -15.87
CA GLN A 175 10.41 2.62 -15.98
C GLN A 175 10.73 3.27 -14.63
N LEU A 176 10.35 2.61 -13.52
CA LEU A 176 10.68 3.07 -12.16
C LEU A 176 12.13 2.73 -11.73
N LYS A 177 12.86 1.96 -12.55
CA LYS A 177 14.26 1.60 -12.26
C LYS A 177 15.13 2.84 -12.10
N GLY A 178 15.88 2.92 -11.00
CA GLY A 178 16.76 4.04 -10.70
C GLY A 178 16.09 5.22 -9.99
N THR A 179 14.79 5.14 -9.67
CA THR A 179 14.10 6.14 -8.85
C THR A 179 14.40 6.02 -7.36
N GLY A 180 14.88 4.84 -6.92
CA GLY A 180 15.21 4.58 -5.52
C GLY A 180 14.04 4.06 -4.69
N VAL A 181 12.93 3.67 -5.31
CA VAL A 181 11.80 3.03 -4.60
C VAL A 181 12.19 1.64 -4.08
N ASP A 182 11.60 1.25 -2.97
CA ASP A 182 11.77 -0.08 -2.35
C ASP A 182 10.71 -1.08 -2.82
N GLY A 183 9.79 -0.66 -3.71
CA GLY A 183 8.75 -1.49 -4.29
C GLY A 183 7.60 -0.69 -4.88
N VAL A 184 6.49 -1.39 -5.15
CA VAL A 184 5.29 -0.82 -5.76
C VAL A 184 4.03 -1.20 -5.02
N ALA A 185 3.08 -0.26 -4.91
CA ALA A 185 1.73 -0.49 -4.41
C ALA A 185 0.74 -0.52 -5.58
N LEU A 186 -0.02 -1.60 -5.69
CA LEU A 186 -0.85 -1.90 -6.86
C LEU A 186 -2.29 -2.19 -6.45
N VAL A 187 -3.24 -1.68 -7.24
CA VAL A 187 -4.67 -1.92 -7.10
C VAL A 187 -5.16 -2.73 -8.30
N SER A 188 -5.52 -2.05 -9.39
CA SER A 188 -6.12 -2.66 -10.57
C SER A 188 -5.21 -3.66 -11.28
N ALA A 189 -3.90 -3.43 -11.29
CA ALA A 189 -2.94 -4.37 -11.89
C ALA A 189 -2.99 -5.76 -11.25
N ILE A 190 -3.38 -5.85 -9.98
CA ILE A 190 -3.58 -7.11 -9.27
C ILE A 190 -5.04 -7.57 -9.39
N PHE A 191 -5.98 -6.75 -8.90
CA PHE A 191 -7.36 -7.19 -8.64
C PHE A 191 -8.26 -7.21 -9.88
N ALA A 192 -7.86 -6.53 -10.98
CA ALA A 192 -8.55 -6.64 -12.28
C ALA A 192 -8.09 -7.84 -13.12
N ALA A 193 -7.05 -8.56 -12.71
CA ALA A 193 -6.52 -9.70 -13.46
C ALA A 193 -7.46 -10.91 -13.40
N ASP A 194 -7.56 -11.65 -14.51
CA ASP A 194 -8.31 -12.92 -14.57
C ASP A 194 -7.67 -14.00 -13.71
N ASP A 195 -6.34 -14.03 -13.61
CA ASP A 195 -5.54 -14.92 -12.76
C ASP A 195 -4.62 -14.08 -11.86
N ILE A 196 -5.15 -13.71 -10.68
CA ILE A 196 -4.46 -12.86 -9.70
C ILE A 196 -3.15 -13.50 -9.21
N GLU A 197 -3.12 -14.82 -9.02
CA GLU A 197 -1.93 -15.52 -8.51
C GLU A 197 -0.77 -15.44 -9.51
N THR A 198 -1.04 -15.73 -10.79
CA THR A 198 -0.04 -15.63 -11.85
C THR A 198 0.41 -14.19 -12.06
N GLU A 199 -0.54 -13.25 -12.09
CA GLU A 199 -0.23 -11.81 -12.22
C GLU A 199 0.70 -11.31 -11.11
N CYS A 200 0.43 -11.68 -9.86
CA CYS A 200 1.28 -11.29 -8.73
C CYS A 200 2.70 -11.89 -8.82
N ARG A 201 2.86 -13.13 -9.31
CA ARG A 201 4.21 -13.71 -9.52
C ARG A 201 5.01 -12.92 -10.54
N GLU A 202 4.37 -12.53 -11.64
CA GLU A 202 5.03 -11.74 -12.70
C GLU A 202 5.37 -10.32 -12.20
N LEU A 203 4.42 -9.65 -11.54
CA LEU A 203 4.63 -8.32 -10.96
C LEU A 203 5.73 -8.32 -9.90
N LYS A 204 5.80 -9.35 -9.05
CA LYS A 204 6.89 -9.51 -8.08
C LYS A 204 8.25 -9.61 -8.75
N ALA A 205 8.37 -10.47 -9.76
CA ALA A 205 9.62 -10.65 -10.51
C ALA A 205 10.06 -9.36 -11.23
N LEU A 206 9.12 -8.52 -11.65
CA LEU A 206 9.40 -7.20 -12.22
C LEU A 206 9.79 -6.19 -11.13
N SER A 207 9.11 -6.22 -9.96
CA SER A 207 9.45 -5.36 -8.81
C SER A 207 10.87 -5.60 -8.31
N GLU A 208 11.35 -6.84 -8.30
CA GLU A 208 12.73 -7.20 -7.94
C GLU A 208 13.79 -6.61 -8.89
N GLN A 209 13.41 -6.15 -10.08
CA GLN A 209 14.33 -5.56 -11.06
C GLN A 209 14.45 -4.04 -10.97
N ILE A 210 13.59 -3.38 -10.21
CA ILE A 210 13.57 -1.92 -10.08
C ILE A 210 14.24 -1.41 -8.79
N ILE A 211 14.42 -2.27 -7.78
CA ILE A 211 15.03 -1.96 -6.48
C ILE A 211 16.56 -2.10 -6.51
#